data_3498cbe5d4c35b3f751374ff5814f170
#
_entry.id   3498cbe5d4c35b3f751374ff5814f170
#
_cell.length_a   1.000
_cell.length_b   1.000
_cell.length_c   1.000
_cell.angle_alpha   90.00
_cell.angle_beta   90.00
_cell.angle_gamma   90.00
#
_symmetry.space_group_name_H-M   'P 1'
#
loop_
_entity.id
_entity.type
_entity.pdbx_description
1 polymer ?
#
loop_
_entity_poly.entity_id
_entity_poly.type
_entity_poly.pdbx_seq_one_letter_code
_entity_poly.pdbx_strand_id
1 'polypeptide(L)'
;SGQALGEMLGQDDLRGKRYLFPRGNIGRDEVADAVTAAGGTAVRVVVYRTEGPDEATAAAMHSEMLGRTGAVVLFASPSAVEQFDHLFTAEEKVVFAPRTVIAVIGPTTDEAARKCGLPVHVRAVESTERGLLDALLRYREDRMHTV
;
A
#
# COMPACT_ATOMS: atom_id res chain seq x y z
N SER A 1 1.29 11.82 10.53
CA SER A 1 2.14 11.00 9.63
C SER A 1 3.59 10.97 10.13
N GLY A 2 4.41 10.04 9.63
CA GLY A 2 5.85 9.99 9.95
C GLY A 2 6.57 11.28 9.58
N GLN A 3 6.20 11.87 8.46
CA GLN A 3 6.74 13.16 8.00
C GLN A 3 6.49 14.27 9.03
N ALA A 4 5.26 14.44 9.51
CA ALA A 4 4.92 15.48 10.50
C ALA A 4 5.69 15.29 11.83
N LEU A 5 5.89 14.04 12.25
CA LEU A 5 6.71 13.74 13.43
C LEU A 5 8.19 14.06 13.18
N GLY A 6 8.70 13.75 11.99
CA GLY A 6 10.06 14.09 11.58
C GLY A 6 10.31 15.60 11.57
N GLU A 7 9.37 16.36 11.01
CA GLU A 7 9.43 17.83 10.98
C GLU A 7 9.42 18.44 12.39
N MET A 8 8.59 17.89 13.29
CA MET A 8 8.51 18.35 14.67
C MET A 8 9.82 18.05 15.45
N LEU A 9 10.38 16.84 15.30
CA LEU A 9 11.63 16.45 15.94
C LEU A 9 12.84 17.18 15.35
N GLY A 10 12.82 17.54 14.06
CA GLY A 10 13.90 18.27 13.40
C GLY A 10 14.05 19.73 13.86
N GLN A 11 13.09 20.27 14.60
CA GLN A 11 13.15 21.61 15.18
C GLN A 11 13.89 21.65 16.53
N ASP A 12 14.13 20.50 17.15
CA ASP A 12 14.80 20.39 18.43
C ASP A 12 16.29 20.06 18.27
N ASP A 13 17.11 20.51 19.23
CA ASP A 13 18.51 20.04 19.35
C ASP A 13 18.51 18.64 19.97
N LEU A 14 18.79 17.63 19.17
CA LEU A 14 18.79 16.23 19.59
C LEU A 14 20.20 15.69 19.89
N ARG A 15 21.22 16.53 19.95
CA ARG A 15 22.61 16.13 20.25
C ARG A 15 22.70 15.36 21.55
N GLY A 16 23.38 14.20 21.52
CA GLY A 16 23.55 13.30 22.65
C GLY A 16 22.31 12.46 23.03
N LYS A 17 21.14 12.66 22.37
CA LYS A 17 19.95 11.86 22.60
C LYS A 17 19.93 10.63 21.68
N ARG A 18 19.45 9.51 22.20
CA ARG A 18 19.31 8.25 21.46
C ARG A 18 17.84 7.87 21.35
N TYR A 19 17.41 7.55 20.14
CA TYR A 19 16.03 7.17 19.82
C TYR A 19 16.01 5.76 19.26
N LEU A 20 15.13 4.91 19.81
CA LEU A 20 14.90 3.57 19.30
C LEU A 20 13.69 3.59 18.38
N PHE A 21 13.87 3.05 17.16
CA PHE A 21 12.82 2.92 16.15
C PHE A 21 12.53 1.44 15.89
N PRO A 22 11.58 0.82 16.63
CA PRO A 22 11.05 -0.49 16.27
C PRO A 22 10.29 -0.33 14.94
N ARG A 23 10.62 -1.16 13.94
CA ARG A 23 10.01 -1.07 12.61
C ARG A 23 9.90 -2.41 11.90
N GLY A 24 9.14 -2.47 10.82
CA GLY A 24 9.21 -3.57 9.86
C GLY A 24 10.46 -3.48 8.98
N ASN A 25 10.77 -4.57 8.28
CA ASN A 25 11.84 -4.63 7.27
C ASN A 25 11.58 -3.65 6.11
N ILE A 26 10.32 -3.41 5.78
CA ILE A 26 9.87 -2.44 4.79
C ILE A 26 9.31 -1.24 5.53
N GLY A 27 9.75 -0.03 5.19
CA GLY A 27 9.24 1.18 5.81
C GLY A 27 10.11 2.40 5.49
N ARG A 28 9.56 3.58 5.70
CA ARG A 28 10.22 4.85 5.46
C ARG A 28 11.11 5.22 6.63
N ASP A 29 12.22 5.88 6.35
CA ASP A 29 13.21 6.30 7.34
C ASP A 29 13.11 7.78 7.75
N GLU A 30 12.10 8.50 7.25
CA GLU A 30 11.92 9.96 7.41
C GLU A 30 12.13 10.44 8.86
N VAL A 31 11.56 9.73 9.85
CA VAL A 31 11.70 10.10 11.27
C VAL A 31 13.10 9.83 11.79
N ALA A 32 13.69 8.69 11.43
CA ALA A 32 15.03 8.34 11.86
C ALA A 32 16.10 9.24 11.23
N ASP A 33 15.87 9.63 9.97
CA ASP A 33 16.74 10.57 9.24
C ASP A 33 16.63 11.98 9.82
N ALA A 34 15.41 12.44 10.17
CA ALA A 34 15.22 13.73 10.85
C ALA A 34 15.92 13.78 12.20
N VAL A 35 15.84 12.71 13.00
CA VAL A 35 16.57 12.61 14.28
C VAL A 35 18.09 12.71 14.06
N THR A 36 18.60 12.02 13.02
CA THR A 36 20.04 12.06 12.71
C THR A 36 20.48 13.43 12.21
N ALA A 37 19.68 14.09 11.39
CA ALA A 37 19.93 15.45 10.90
C ALA A 37 19.94 16.47 12.03
N ALA A 38 19.12 16.29 13.08
CA ALA A 38 19.08 17.11 14.28
C ALA A 38 20.18 16.77 15.32
N GLY A 39 21.16 15.95 14.95
CA GLY A 39 22.32 15.58 15.78
C GLY A 39 22.07 14.44 16.77
N GLY A 40 20.91 13.82 16.76
CA GLY A 40 20.58 12.65 17.57
C GLY A 40 21.12 11.34 16.98
N THR A 41 21.03 10.26 17.75
CA THR A 41 21.34 8.90 17.30
C THR A 41 20.06 8.11 17.09
N ALA A 42 19.78 7.69 15.84
CA ALA A 42 18.65 6.84 15.50
C ALA A 42 19.08 5.37 15.46
N VAL A 43 18.52 4.54 16.34
CA VAL A 43 18.75 3.08 16.37
C VAL A 43 17.54 2.38 15.78
N ARG A 44 17.69 1.83 14.58
CA ARG A 44 16.63 1.09 13.88
C ARG A 44 16.64 -0.38 14.30
N VAL A 45 15.51 -0.92 14.73
CA VAL A 45 15.37 -2.32 15.11
C VAL A 45 14.23 -2.94 14.32
N VAL A 46 14.56 -3.90 13.46
CA VAL A 46 13.54 -4.68 12.74
C VAL A 46 12.90 -5.66 13.71
N VAL A 47 11.62 -5.46 14.03
CA VAL A 47 10.85 -6.25 15.00
C VAL A 47 9.81 -7.16 14.33
N TYR A 48 9.49 -6.92 13.04
CA TYR A 48 8.67 -7.80 12.20
C TYR A 48 9.11 -7.70 10.76
N ARG A 49 8.74 -8.72 9.97
CA ARG A 49 9.00 -8.76 8.52
C ARG A 49 7.68 -8.85 7.78
N THR A 50 7.55 -8.03 6.74
CA THR A 50 6.52 -8.18 5.72
C THR A 50 7.17 -8.93 4.57
N GLU A 51 6.60 -10.08 4.23
CA GLU A 51 7.06 -10.94 3.14
C GLU A 51 5.92 -11.12 2.15
N GLY A 52 6.25 -11.39 0.89
CA GLY A 52 5.27 -11.76 -0.13
C GLY A 52 4.72 -13.16 0.13
N PRO A 53 3.73 -13.60 -0.64
CA PRO A 53 3.24 -14.97 -0.58
C PRO A 53 4.36 -15.96 -0.95
N ASP A 54 4.27 -17.17 -0.43
CA ASP A 54 5.14 -18.27 -0.88
C ASP A 54 4.88 -18.61 -2.37
N GLU A 55 5.79 -19.33 -2.98
CA GLU A 55 5.75 -19.63 -4.41
C GLU A 55 4.44 -20.34 -4.84
N ALA A 56 3.93 -21.26 -4.02
CA ALA A 56 2.70 -21.99 -4.33
C ALA A 56 1.46 -21.06 -4.27
N THR A 57 1.39 -20.22 -3.26
CA THR A 57 0.34 -19.20 -3.12
C THR A 57 0.43 -18.17 -4.24
N ALA A 58 1.62 -17.71 -4.58
CA ALA A 58 1.86 -16.77 -5.67
C ALA A 58 1.39 -17.34 -7.02
N ALA A 59 1.75 -18.59 -7.34
CA ALA A 59 1.34 -19.28 -8.55
C ALA A 59 -0.18 -19.48 -8.62
N ALA A 60 -0.82 -19.83 -7.50
CA ALA A 60 -2.26 -19.98 -7.42
C ALA A 60 -2.99 -18.65 -7.66
N MET A 61 -2.54 -17.57 -7.02
CA MET A 61 -3.10 -16.21 -7.23
C MET A 61 -2.93 -15.75 -8.68
N HIS A 62 -1.75 -15.95 -9.25
CA HIS A 62 -1.46 -15.61 -10.65
C HIS A 62 -2.42 -16.34 -11.60
N SER A 63 -2.52 -17.66 -11.48
CA SER A 63 -3.42 -18.47 -12.31
C SER A 63 -4.89 -18.07 -12.15
N GLU A 64 -5.32 -17.83 -10.92
CA GLU A 64 -6.69 -17.43 -10.62
C GLU A 64 -7.05 -16.08 -11.27
N MET A 65 -6.17 -15.09 -11.16
CA MET A 65 -6.40 -13.76 -11.75
C MET A 65 -6.49 -13.80 -13.28
N LEU A 66 -5.62 -14.55 -13.94
CA LEU A 66 -5.63 -14.66 -15.39
C LEU A 66 -6.85 -15.46 -15.91
N GLY A 67 -7.34 -16.44 -15.14
CA GLY A 67 -8.47 -17.28 -15.49
C GLY A 67 -9.86 -16.65 -15.24
N ARG A 68 -9.96 -15.61 -14.41
CA ARG A 68 -11.26 -15.03 -14.05
C ARG A 68 -11.78 -14.01 -15.06
N THR A 69 -13.10 -14.02 -15.26
CA THR A 69 -13.86 -13.03 -16.04
C THR A 69 -14.59 -12.08 -15.09
N GLY A 70 -13.87 -11.23 -14.42
CA GLY A 70 -14.42 -10.29 -13.46
C GLY A 70 -13.96 -10.64 -12.03
N ALA A 71 -13.21 -9.72 -11.47
CA ALA A 71 -12.72 -9.81 -10.11
C ALA A 71 -12.82 -8.43 -9.43
N VAL A 72 -12.85 -8.44 -8.11
CA VAL A 72 -12.65 -7.25 -7.29
C VAL A 72 -11.42 -7.49 -6.45
N VAL A 73 -10.41 -6.64 -6.61
CA VAL A 73 -9.17 -6.69 -5.84
C VAL A 73 -9.13 -5.51 -4.88
N LEU A 74 -8.93 -5.80 -3.60
CA LEU A 74 -8.91 -4.82 -2.52
C LEU A 74 -7.49 -4.66 -1.98
N PHE A 75 -6.99 -3.44 -1.98
CA PHE A 75 -5.68 -3.13 -1.40
C PHE A 75 -5.82 -2.26 -0.15
N ALA A 76 -5.39 -2.80 0.99
CA ALA A 76 -5.37 -2.10 2.28
C ALA A 76 -4.03 -1.41 2.58
N SER A 77 -2.99 -1.61 1.77
CA SER A 77 -1.69 -0.98 1.95
C SER A 77 -0.90 -0.86 0.65
N PRO A 78 0.05 0.09 0.55
CA PRO A 78 0.97 0.18 -0.58
C PRO A 78 1.80 -1.09 -0.79
N SER A 79 2.28 -1.71 0.29
CA SER A 79 3.08 -2.94 0.20
C SER A 79 2.28 -4.12 -0.37
N ALA A 80 0.97 -4.19 -0.12
CA ALA A 80 0.12 -5.21 -0.74
C ALA A 80 0.02 -5.01 -2.26
N VAL A 81 -0.04 -3.76 -2.72
CA VAL A 81 0.00 -3.42 -4.15
C VAL A 81 1.31 -3.86 -4.78
N GLU A 82 2.44 -3.52 -4.15
CA GLU A 82 3.77 -3.86 -4.65
C GLU A 82 3.97 -5.38 -4.74
N GLN A 83 3.56 -6.12 -3.72
CA GLN A 83 3.64 -7.59 -3.74
C GLN A 83 2.73 -8.20 -4.81
N PHE A 84 1.54 -7.66 -5.00
CA PHE A 84 0.64 -8.09 -6.08
C PHE A 84 1.24 -7.78 -7.46
N ASP A 85 1.83 -6.61 -7.62
CA ASP A 85 2.47 -6.18 -8.87
C ASP A 85 3.58 -7.14 -9.32
N HIS A 86 4.38 -7.62 -8.39
CA HIS A 86 5.46 -8.59 -8.65
C HIS A 86 4.98 -9.95 -9.18
N LEU A 87 3.70 -10.26 -9.06
CA LEU A 87 3.13 -11.51 -9.57
C LEU A 87 2.85 -11.48 -11.08
N PHE A 88 2.81 -10.29 -11.71
CA PHE A 88 2.32 -10.14 -13.08
C PHE A 88 3.27 -9.32 -13.94
N THR A 89 3.41 -9.72 -15.20
CA THR A 89 4.07 -8.91 -16.21
C THR A 89 3.18 -7.74 -16.67
N ALA A 90 3.75 -6.78 -17.38
CA ALA A 90 2.99 -5.66 -17.94
C ALA A 90 1.91 -6.15 -18.92
N GLU A 91 2.24 -7.15 -19.75
CA GLU A 91 1.33 -7.75 -20.72
C GLU A 91 0.15 -8.45 -20.03
N GLU A 92 0.40 -9.19 -18.96
CA GLU A 92 -0.63 -9.87 -18.17
C GLU A 92 -1.58 -8.87 -17.50
N LYS A 93 -1.06 -7.75 -16.99
CA LYS A 93 -1.90 -6.66 -16.45
C LYS A 93 -2.85 -6.10 -17.50
N VAL A 94 -2.43 -5.93 -18.73
CA VAL A 94 -3.31 -5.50 -19.83
C VAL A 94 -4.45 -6.49 -20.05
N VAL A 95 -4.23 -7.78 -19.80
CA VAL A 95 -5.25 -8.83 -19.96
C VAL A 95 -6.31 -8.80 -18.86
N PHE A 96 -5.91 -8.69 -17.59
CA PHE A 96 -6.88 -8.78 -16.48
C PHE A 96 -7.43 -7.43 -16.02
N ALA A 97 -6.67 -6.33 -16.13
CA ALA A 97 -7.07 -5.03 -15.59
C ALA A 97 -8.42 -4.52 -16.15
N PRO A 98 -8.76 -4.63 -17.44
CA PRO A 98 -10.04 -4.16 -17.97
C PRO A 98 -11.26 -4.87 -17.41
N ARG A 99 -11.09 -6.06 -16.85
CA ARG A 99 -12.17 -6.88 -16.28
C ARG A 99 -12.12 -7.02 -14.76
N THR A 100 -11.25 -6.22 -14.14
CA THR A 100 -11.02 -6.24 -12.68
C THR A 100 -11.33 -4.88 -12.08
N VAL A 101 -12.15 -4.86 -11.03
CA VAL A 101 -12.35 -3.64 -10.23
C VAL A 101 -11.25 -3.57 -9.17
N ILE A 102 -10.44 -2.52 -9.22
CA ILE A 102 -9.39 -2.29 -8.22
C ILE A 102 -9.86 -1.22 -7.25
N ALA A 103 -9.89 -1.58 -5.97
CA ALA A 103 -10.30 -0.71 -4.88
C ALA A 103 -9.18 -0.56 -3.84
N VAL A 104 -8.95 0.67 -3.39
CA VAL A 104 -7.86 1.02 -2.48
C VAL A 104 -8.37 1.76 -1.25
N ILE A 105 -7.73 1.49 -0.11
CA ILE A 105 -8.14 2.03 1.19
C ILE A 105 -7.87 3.52 1.36
N GLY A 106 -6.98 4.11 0.58
CA GLY A 106 -6.63 5.51 0.76
C GLY A 106 -5.63 6.04 -0.26
N PRO A 107 -5.24 7.33 -0.14
CA PRO A 107 -4.46 8.03 -1.16
C PRO A 107 -3.05 7.45 -1.38
N THR A 108 -2.37 7.00 -0.33
CA THR A 108 -1.02 6.41 -0.48
C THR A 108 -1.05 5.06 -1.21
N THR A 109 -2.13 4.28 -1.00
CA THR A 109 -2.34 3.01 -1.70
C THR A 109 -2.78 3.25 -3.15
N ASP A 110 -3.58 4.31 -3.41
CA ASP A 110 -3.93 4.76 -4.76
C ASP A 110 -2.67 5.14 -5.56
N GLU A 111 -1.79 5.93 -4.97
CA GLU A 111 -0.53 6.31 -5.61
C GLU A 111 0.35 5.10 -5.94
N ALA A 112 0.47 4.14 -5.02
CA ALA A 112 1.21 2.91 -5.26
C ALA A 112 0.60 2.10 -6.41
N ALA A 113 -0.73 1.93 -6.43
CA ALA A 113 -1.41 1.19 -7.50
C ALA A 113 -1.19 1.83 -8.89
N ARG A 114 -1.28 3.16 -8.97
CA ARG A 114 -1.03 3.89 -10.22
C ARG A 114 0.42 3.78 -10.68
N LYS A 115 1.38 3.82 -9.77
CA LYS A 115 2.81 3.60 -10.09
C LYS A 115 3.07 2.20 -10.66
N CYS A 116 2.33 1.21 -10.20
CA CYS A 116 2.38 -0.16 -10.71
C CYS A 116 1.54 -0.37 -12.00
N GLY A 117 0.97 0.69 -12.57
CA GLY A 117 0.15 0.61 -13.79
C GLY A 117 -1.23 -0.02 -13.59
N LEU A 118 -1.70 -0.12 -12.34
CA LEU A 118 -3.03 -0.65 -12.02
C LEU A 118 -4.08 0.47 -12.05
N PRO A 119 -5.21 0.30 -12.78
CA PRO A 119 -6.28 1.28 -12.79
C PRO A 119 -7.06 1.24 -11.47
N VAL A 120 -7.08 2.35 -10.73
CA VAL A 120 -7.88 2.46 -9.51
C VAL A 120 -9.29 2.91 -9.86
N HIS A 121 -10.28 2.08 -9.54
CA HIS A 121 -11.70 2.32 -9.81
C HIS A 121 -12.43 2.87 -8.59
N VAL A 122 -12.01 2.46 -7.40
CA VAL A 122 -12.64 2.83 -6.13
C VAL A 122 -11.56 3.22 -5.13
N ARG A 123 -11.73 4.38 -4.50
CA ARG A 123 -10.91 4.79 -3.36
C ARG A 123 -11.84 5.12 -2.19
N ALA A 124 -11.55 4.57 -1.02
CA ALA A 124 -12.28 4.90 0.18
C ALA A 124 -12.11 6.39 0.55
N VAL A 125 -13.17 7.01 1.02
CA VAL A 125 -13.14 8.39 1.55
C VAL A 125 -12.43 8.40 2.90
N GLU A 126 -12.79 7.46 3.76
CA GLU A 126 -12.12 7.19 5.03
C GLU A 126 -11.19 5.99 4.86
N SER A 127 -9.93 6.13 5.27
CA SER A 127 -8.92 5.07 5.16
C SER A 127 -9.13 3.97 6.21
N THR A 128 -10.30 3.35 6.17
CA THR A 128 -10.72 2.23 7.02
C THR A 128 -11.28 1.10 6.17
N GLU A 129 -11.29 -0.13 6.69
CA GLU A 129 -11.89 -1.28 6.00
C GLU A 129 -13.39 -1.05 5.75
N ARG A 130 -14.08 -0.44 6.68
CA ARG A 130 -15.49 -0.06 6.54
C ARG A 130 -15.68 0.96 5.42
N GLY A 131 -14.85 2.01 5.38
CA GLY A 131 -14.88 3.03 4.33
C GLY A 131 -14.61 2.43 2.95
N LEU A 132 -13.73 1.44 2.84
CA LEU A 132 -13.45 0.74 1.58
C LEU A 132 -14.66 -0.08 1.13
N LEU A 133 -15.31 -0.79 2.04
CA LEU A 133 -16.52 -1.56 1.74
C LEU A 133 -17.67 -0.66 1.30
N ASP A 134 -17.91 0.44 2.04
CA ASP A 134 -18.98 1.40 1.73
C ASP A 134 -18.75 2.06 0.35
N ALA A 135 -17.50 2.36 0.00
CA ALA A 135 -17.14 2.90 -1.32
C ALA A 135 -17.40 1.89 -2.45
N LEU A 136 -17.11 0.61 -2.21
CA LEU A 136 -17.39 -0.47 -3.18
C LEU A 136 -18.89 -0.67 -3.41
N LEU A 137 -19.68 -0.65 -2.34
CA LEU A 137 -21.14 -0.81 -2.44
C LEU A 137 -21.74 0.32 -3.30
N ARG A 138 -21.33 1.58 -3.08
CA ARG A 138 -21.74 2.73 -3.90
C ARG A 138 -21.32 2.55 -5.36
N TYR A 139 -20.08 2.18 -5.60
CA TYR A 139 -19.58 1.94 -6.98
C TYR A 139 -20.41 0.89 -7.73
N ARG A 140 -20.83 -0.18 -7.03
CA ARG A 140 -21.72 -1.19 -7.62
C ARG A 140 -23.10 -0.62 -7.94
N GLU A 141 -23.70 0.14 -7.03
CA GLU A 141 -25.02 0.76 -7.22
C GLU A 141 -25.01 1.72 -8.41
N ASP A 142 -24.02 2.59 -8.52
CA ASP A 142 -23.88 3.53 -9.63
C ASP A 142 -23.81 2.82 -10.98
N ARG A 143 -23.12 1.68 -11.05
CA ARG A 143 -23.02 0.89 -12.30
C ARG A 143 -24.31 0.14 -12.64
N MET A 144 -25.13 -0.21 -11.66
CA MET A 144 -26.42 -0.86 -11.91
C MET A 144 -27.48 0.13 -12.43
N HIS A 145 -27.33 1.42 -12.16
CA HIS A 145 -28.26 2.47 -12.63
C HIS A 145 -27.86 3.07 -13.99
N THR A 146 -26.72 2.68 -14.55
CA THR A 146 -26.19 3.24 -15.81
C THR A 146 -26.43 2.29 -17.04
N VAL A 147 -27.19 1.19 -16.85
CA VAL A 147 -27.54 0.23 -17.91
C VAL A 147 -28.99 0.40 -18.35
#